data_742e78c094ca716ed02f23c77774ae03
#
_entry.id   742e78c094ca716ed02f23c77774ae03
#
_cell.length_a   1.000
_cell.length_b   1.000
_cell.length_c   1.000
_cell.angle_alpha   90.00
_cell.angle_beta   90.00
_cell.angle_gamma   90.00
#
_symmetry.space_group_name_H-M   'P 1'
#
loop_
_entity.id
_entity.type
_entity.pdbx_description
1 polymer ?
#
loop_
_entity_poly.entity_id
_entity_poly.type
_entity_poly.pdbx_seq_one_letter_code
_entity_poly.pdbx_strand_id
1 'polypeptide(L)'
;MNLAGSVNSELQAFLLTGGDLRSWQPDMNGVHKGKITPTKNVSLEAILKSALMHSSLFSAKGNDANGSEGTDRSLAKFQETIRQIVLASREGMKVRFNPRMALYGGKARIPISYVGTHLAINLTSLDMTVTSNSQQRDAAHRKINQLLALRDIGIGHSTDKLVLGLWTPDRKLTDQQEDTFSAYTTELEFAAGKVGVDYILADGSIGESEAAMPFAKLILADA
;
A
#
# COMPACT_ATOMS: atom_id res chain seq x y z
N MET A 1 4.86 26.59 -13.30
CA MET A 1 3.58 27.05 -12.73
C MET A 1 2.93 25.82 -12.09
N ASN A 2 2.59 25.86 -10.80
CA ASN A 2 2.04 24.67 -10.10
C ASN A 2 0.51 24.68 -10.30
N LEU A 3 0.00 23.79 -11.16
CA LEU A 3 -1.43 23.67 -11.51
C LEU A 3 -2.32 23.52 -10.27
N ALA A 4 -1.89 22.72 -9.29
CA ALA A 4 -2.65 22.52 -8.05
C ALA A 4 -2.76 23.79 -7.21
N GLY A 5 -1.73 24.64 -7.18
CA GLY A 5 -1.75 25.92 -6.51
C GLY A 5 -2.73 26.91 -7.17
N SER A 6 -2.77 26.93 -8.50
CA SER A 6 -3.68 27.80 -9.25
C SER A 6 -5.15 27.39 -9.04
N VAL A 7 -5.47 26.10 -9.11
CA VAL A 7 -6.83 25.58 -8.84
C VAL A 7 -7.28 25.88 -7.40
N ASN A 8 -6.37 25.72 -6.44
CA ASN A 8 -6.68 26.02 -5.03
C ASN A 8 -6.98 27.50 -4.80
N SER A 9 -6.18 28.39 -5.41
CA SER A 9 -6.38 29.85 -5.32
C SER A 9 -7.71 30.28 -5.94
N GLU A 10 -8.05 29.72 -7.10
CA GLU A 10 -9.33 29.99 -7.79
C GLU A 10 -10.53 29.52 -6.95
N LEU A 11 -10.45 28.31 -6.40
CA LEU A 11 -11.50 27.77 -5.52
C LEU A 11 -11.67 28.60 -4.24
N GLN A 12 -10.56 29.01 -3.61
CA GLN A 12 -10.62 29.86 -2.43
C GLN A 12 -11.27 31.22 -2.74
N ALA A 13 -10.91 31.86 -3.85
CA ALA A 13 -11.52 33.11 -4.27
C ALA A 13 -13.02 32.96 -4.50
N PHE A 14 -13.45 31.90 -5.18
CA PHE A 14 -14.86 31.58 -5.39
C PHE A 14 -15.65 31.39 -4.09
N LEU A 15 -15.11 30.64 -3.14
CA LEU A 15 -15.75 30.40 -1.85
C LEU A 15 -15.83 31.66 -0.99
N LEU A 16 -14.80 32.53 -1.05
CA LEU A 16 -14.79 33.82 -0.34
C LEU A 16 -15.87 34.78 -0.86
N THR A 17 -16.28 34.67 -2.12
CA THR A 17 -17.40 35.43 -2.69
C THR A 17 -18.78 34.84 -2.36
N GLY A 18 -18.85 33.82 -1.51
CA GLY A 18 -20.10 33.15 -1.13
C GLY A 18 -20.59 32.13 -2.16
N GLY A 19 -19.76 31.70 -3.06
CA GLY A 19 -20.09 30.67 -4.05
C GLY A 19 -20.30 29.27 -3.42
N ASP A 20 -21.28 28.53 -3.97
CA ASP A 20 -21.51 27.13 -3.56
C ASP A 20 -20.57 26.20 -4.31
N LEU A 21 -19.82 25.36 -3.59
CA LEU A 21 -18.92 24.36 -4.16
C LEU A 21 -19.58 23.48 -5.25
N ARG A 22 -20.88 23.26 -5.16
CA ARG A 22 -21.66 22.50 -6.16
C ARG A 22 -21.72 23.19 -7.51
N SER A 23 -21.74 24.52 -7.53
CA SER A 23 -21.79 25.33 -8.74
C SER A 23 -20.42 25.72 -9.28
N TRP A 24 -19.35 25.55 -8.48
CA TRP A 24 -18.00 25.89 -8.91
C TRP A 24 -17.55 25.01 -10.07
N GLN A 25 -16.94 25.60 -11.07
CA GLN A 25 -16.29 24.96 -12.21
C GLN A 25 -14.87 25.53 -12.34
N PRO A 26 -13.83 24.70 -12.45
CA PRO A 26 -12.48 25.22 -12.70
C PRO A 26 -12.39 25.85 -14.09
N ASP A 27 -11.82 27.05 -14.17
CA ASP A 27 -11.60 27.76 -15.44
C ASP A 27 -10.24 27.41 -16.05
N MET A 28 -9.91 26.13 -16.09
CA MET A 28 -8.65 25.64 -16.62
C MET A 28 -8.87 24.48 -17.59
N ASN A 29 -8.30 24.58 -18.79
CA ASN A 29 -8.39 23.53 -19.80
C ASN A 29 -7.82 22.19 -19.27
N GLY A 30 -8.61 21.14 -19.37
CA GLY A 30 -8.24 19.79 -18.93
C GLY A 30 -8.42 19.53 -17.43
N VAL A 31 -8.89 20.50 -16.65
CA VAL A 31 -9.25 20.30 -15.25
C VAL A 31 -10.77 20.16 -15.13
N HIS A 32 -11.23 19.08 -14.55
CA HIS A 32 -12.64 18.82 -14.36
C HIS A 32 -12.98 18.56 -12.90
N LYS A 33 -14.05 19.14 -12.44
CA LYS A 33 -14.59 18.85 -11.12
C LYS A 33 -15.15 17.43 -11.07
N GLY A 34 -14.62 16.61 -10.17
CA GLY A 34 -15.13 15.27 -9.89
C GLY A 34 -16.45 15.30 -9.12
N LYS A 35 -16.99 14.11 -8.82
CA LYS A 35 -18.20 13.98 -8.00
C LYS A 35 -17.94 14.48 -6.58
N ILE A 36 -18.78 15.41 -6.11
CA ILE A 36 -18.73 15.88 -4.72
C ILE A 36 -19.32 14.79 -3.83
N THR A 37 -18.52 14.30 -2.88
CA THR A 37 -18.97 13.31 -1.89
C THR A 37 -19.03 14.00 -0.53
N PRO A 38 -20.20 14.11 0.08
CA PRO A 38 -20.30 14.65 1.42
C PRO A 38 -19.65 13.68 2.42
N THR A 39 -18.84 14.21 3.31
CA THR A 39 -18.26 13.45 4.41
C THR A 39 -18.52 14.16 5.72
N LYS A 40 -18.74 13.37 6.79
CA LYS A 40 -18.83 13.90 8.16
C LYS A 40 -17.67 13.29 8.94
N ASN A 41 -16.90 14.14 9.58
CA ASN A 41 -15.85 13.70 10.50
C ASN A 41 -15.74 14.67 11.67
N VAL A 42 -15.04 14.24 12.71
CA VAL A 42 -14.94 14.93 14.01
C VAL A 42 -14.13 16.23 13.89
N SER A 43 -13.26 16.37 12.89
CA SER A 43 -12.45 17.57 12.66
C SER A 43 -12.16 17.80 11.17
N LEU A 44 -11.86 19.05 10.81
CA LEU A 44 -11.43 19.43 9.46
C LEU A 44 -10.14 18.67 9.05
N GLU A 45 -9.23 18.46 9.98
CA GLU A 45 -7.99 17.73 9.75
C GLU A 45 -8.25 16.26 9.37
N ALA A 46 -9.21 15.62 10.04
CA ALA A 46 -9.62 14.25 9.71
C ALA A 46 -10.32 14.18 8.34
N ILE A 47 -11.07 15.22 7.95
CA ILE A 47 -11.67 15.34 6.62
C ILE A 47 -10.58 15.49 5.55
N LEU A 48 -9.61 16.38 5.77
CA LEU A 48 -8.48 16.58 4.85
C LEU A 48 -7.63 15.33 4.72
N LYS A 49 -7.35 14.64 5.82
CA LYS A 49 -6.61 13.36 5.80
C LYS A 49 -7.36 12.29 5.01
N SER A 50 -8.67 12.19 5.19
CA SER A 50 -9.52 11.27 4.40
C SER A 50 -9.55 11.65 2.92
N ALA A 51 -9.66 12.94 2.58
CA ALA A 51 -9.62 13.41 1.20
C ALA A 51 -8.28 13.15 0.53
N LEU A 52 -7.17 13.36 1.24
CA LEU A 52 -5.83 13.04 0.75
C LEU A 52 -5.64 11.54 0.52
N MET A 53 -6.16 10.69 1.40
CA MET A 53 -6.17 9.24 1.20
C MET A 53 -6.95 8.84 -0.06
N HIS A 54 -8.09 9.45 -0.32
CA HIS A 54 -8.88 9.17 -1.52
C HIS A 54 -8.23 9.72 -2.79
N SER A 55 -7.59 10.89 -2.74
CA SER A 55 -6.90 11.47 -3.89
C SER A 55 -5.60 10.74 -4.24
N SER A 56 -4.86 10.23 -3.25
CA SER A 56 -3.64 9.45 -3.47
C SER A 56 -3.89 8.11 -4.17
N LEU A 57 -5.10 7.55 -4.08
CA LEU A 57 -5.51 6.37 -4.86
C LEU A 57 -5.55 6.64 -6.38
N PHE A 58 -5.68 7.90 -6.79
CA PHE A 58 -5.69 8.31 -8.20
C PHE A 58 -4.37 8.95 -8.65
N SER A 59 -3.54 9.44 -7.72
CA SER A 59 -2.22 10.05 -8.02
C SER A 59 -1.13 9.05 -8.38
N ALA A 60 -1.36 7.76 -8.26
CA ALA A 60 -0.37 6.72 -8.56
C ALA A 60 0.00 6.60 -10.07
N LYS A 61 -0.43 7.55 -10.90
CA LYS A 61 -0.10 7.61 -12.34
C LYS A 61 0.71 8.84 -12.77
N GLY A 62 1.16 9.69 -11.85
CA GLY A 62 1.84 10.93 -12.17
C GLY A 62 3.23 11.05 -11.53
N ASN A 63 4.24 10.81 -12.30
CA ASN A 63 5.59 11.38 -12.22
C ASN A 63 6.36 11.30 -10.90
N ASP A 64 6.82 10.10 -10.51
CA ASP A 64 8.07 9.97 -9.73
C ASP A 64 9.00 8.96 -10.45
N ALA A 65 9.55 9.41 -11.58
CA ALA A 65 10.28 8.55 -12.51
C ALA A 65 11.71 8.18 -12.06
N ASN A 66 12.20 8.61 -10.89
CA ASN A 66 13.60 8.38 -10.53
C ASN A 66 13.90 7.75 -9.16
N GLY A 67 12.91 7.55 -8.27
CA GLY A 67 13.17 6.93 -6.95
C GLY A 67 12.40 5.63 -6.71
N SER A 68 11.20 5.49 -7.27
CA SER A 68 10.33 4.34 -7.02
C SER A 68 10.65 3.11 -7.89
N GLU A 69 11.21 3.29 -9.09
CA GLU A 69 11.50 2.18 -10.00
C GLU A 69 12.47 1.14 -9.42
N GLY A 70 13.48 1.57 -8.66
CA GLY A 70 14.45 0.68 -8.04
C GLY A 70 13.83 -0.18 -6.93
N THR A 71 12.98 0.43 -6.11
CA THR A 71 12.32 -0.23 -4.98
C THR A 71 11.21 -1.17 -5.45
N ASP A 72 10.44 -0.76 -6.46
CA ASP A 72 9.40 -1.60 -7.06
C ASP A 72 9.99 -2.81 -7.79
N ARG A 73 11.14 -2.65 -8.48
CA ARG A 73 11.86 -3.78 -9.11
C ARG A 73 12.42 -4.74 -8.07
N SER A 74 12.95 -4.24 -6.96
CA SER A 74 13.46 -5.07 -5.87
C SER A 74 12.34 -5.88 -5.22
N LEU A 75 11.20 -5.27 -4.91
CA LEU A 75 10.03 -5.96 -4.39
C LEU A 75 9.49 -7.00 -5.37
N ALA A 76 9.38 -6.65 -6.66
CA ALA A 76 8.91 -7.58 -7.69
C ALA A 76 9.81 -8.81 -7.82
N LYS A 77 11.13 -8.61 -7.74
CA LYS A 77 12.11 -9.69 -7.75
C LYS A 77 11.96 -10.58 -6.51
N PHE A 78 11.84 -10.00 -5.34
CA PHE A 78 11.60 -10.73 -4.09
C PHE A 78 10.30 -11.55 -4.15
N GLN A 79 9.21 -10.98 -4.66
CA GLN A 79 7.95 -11.70 -4.88
C GLN A 79 8.12 -12.89 -5.84
N GLU A 80 8.88 -12.71 -6.91
CA GLU A 80 9.17 -13.79 -7.86
C GLU A 80 10.02 -14.89 -7.22
N THR A 81 10.98 -14.54 -6.36
CA THR A 81 11.78 -15.51 -5.60
C THR A 81 10.90 -16.39 -4.69
N ILE A 82 9.97 -15.78 -3.92
CA ILE A 82 8.99 -16.53 -3.12
C ILE A 82 8.18 -17.48 -4.02
N ARG A 83 7.68 -16.96 -5.13
CA ARG A 83 6.87 -17.73 -6.08
C ARG A 83 7.65 -18.91 -6.64
N GLN A 84 8.89 -18.73 -7.06
CA GLN A 84 9.73 -19.81 -7.61
C GLN A 84 9.97 -20.91 -6.57
N ILE A 85 10.29 -20.56 -5.32
CA ILE A 85 10.46 -21.53 -4.22
C ILE A 85 9.19 -22.38 -4.04
N VAL A 86 8.03 -21.73 -4.00
CA VAL A 86 6.74 -22.42 -3.81
C VAL A 86 6.41 -23.30 -5.01
N LEU A 87 6.54 -22.78 -6.24
CA LEU A 87 6.19 -23.52 -7.46
C LEU A 87 7.14 -24.69 -7.73
N ALA A 88 8.39 -24.61 -7.29
CA ALA A 88 9.31 -25.75 -7.34
C ALA A 88 8.80 -26.95 -6.50
N SER A 89 8.02 -26.68 -5.45
CA SER A 89 7.42 -27.71 -4.59
C SER A 89 5.99 -28.09 -5.00
N ARG A 90 5.19 -27.10 -5.49
CA ARG A 90 3.78 -27.26 -5.84
C ARG A 90 3.37 -26.36 -7.01
N GLU A 91 3.47 -26.85 -8.23
CA GLU A 91 3.20 -26.09 -9.45
C GLU A 91 1.76 -25.54 -9.55
N GLY A 92 0.78 -26.29 -9.05
CA GLY A 92 -0.65 -25.91 -9.10
C GLY A 92 -1.02 -24.64 -8.34
N MET A 93 -0.11 -24.08 -7.53
CA MET A 93 -0.37 -22.87 -6.73
C MET A 93 -0.21 -21.56 -7.50
N LYS A 94 0.16 -21.59 -8.77
CA LYS A 94 0.42 -20.41 -9.60
C LYS A 94 -0.72 -19.38 -9.59
N VAL A 95 -1.97 -19.84 -9.59
CA VAL A 95 -3.16 -18.98 -9.62
C VAL A 95 -3.41 -18.21 -8.33
N ARG A 96 -2.78 -18.61 -7.22
CA ARG A 96 -2.90 -17.97 -5.91
C ARG A 96 -1.99 -16.74 -5.73
N PHE A 97 -1.04 -16.55 -6.64
CA PHE A 97 -0.11 -15.41 -6.62
C PHE A 97 -0.68 -14.22 -7.40
N ASN A 98 -0.61 -13.06 -6.78
CA ASN A 98 -1.07 -11.78 -7.33
C ASN A 98 -2.51 -11.78 -7.87
N PRO A 99 -3.48 -12.49 -7.22
CA PRO A 99 -4.87 -12.41 -7.64
C PRO A 99 -5.40 -10.99 -7.49
N ARG A 100 -6.22 -10.54 -8.43
CA ARG A 100 -6.91 -9.25 -8.32
C ARG A 100 -8.23 -9.44 -7.60
N MET A 101 -8.25 -9.07 -6.32
CA MET A 101 -9.43 -9.19 -5.46
C MET A 101 -10.35 -7.98 -5.61
N ALA A 102 -11.65 -8.22 -5.70
CA ALA A 102 -12.66 -7.16 -5.73
C ALA A 102 -12.95 -6.71 -4.30
N LEU A 103 -12.28 -5.65 -3.85
CA LEU A 103 -12.39 -5.10 -2.50
C LEU A 103 -13.38 -3.91 -2.46
N TYR A 104 -13.74 -3.50 -1.23
CA TYR A 104 -14.60 -2.33 -0.99
C TYR A 104 -15.95 -2.41 -1.72
N GLY A 105 -16.64 -3.54 -1.60
CA GLY A 105 -17.94 -3.77 -2.26
C GLY A 105 -17.83 -3.87 -3.78
N GLY A 106 -16.71 -4.37 -4.29
CA GLY A 106 -16.46 -4.56 -5.72
C GLY A 106 -16.04 -3.29 -6.45
N LYS A 107 -15.88 -2.16 -5.75
CA LYS A 107 -15.51 -0.88 -6.37
C LYS A 107 -14.06 -0.81 -6.86
N ALA A 108 -13.17 -1.63 -6.31
CA ALA A 108 -11.76 -1.67 -6.69
C ALA A 108 -11.27 -3.11 -6.85
N ARG A 109 -10.51 -3.38 -7.91
CA ARG A 109 -9.78 -4.64 -8.09
C ARG A 109 -8.32 -4.41 -7.73
N ILE A 110 -7.90 -4.94 -6.59
CA ILE A 110 -6.59 -4.69 -6.00
C ILE A 110 -5.79 -6.00 -5.98
N PRO A 111 -4.53 -5.99 -6.44
CA PRO A 111 -3.67 -7.15 -6.34
C PRO A 111 -3.26 -7.40 -4.89
N ILE A 112 -3.43 -8.64 -4.43
CA ILE A 112 -2.90 -9.15 -3.16
C ILE A 112 -1.76 -10.10 -3.52
N SER A 113 -0.64 -10.04 -2.81
CA SER A 113 0.56 -10.79 -3.20
C SER A 113 0.34 -12.31 -3.21
N TYR A 114 -0.42 -12.83 -2.24
CA TYR A 114 -0.86 -14.22 -2.19
C TYR A 114 -2.21 -14.35 -1.50
N VAL A 115 -3.09 -15.20 -2.03
CA VAL A 115 -4.37 -15.59 -1.40
C VAL A 115 -4.52 -17.09 -1.51
N GLY A 116 -4.48 -17.76 -0.37
CA GLY A 116 -4.67 -19.19 -0.22
C GLY A 116 -6.02 -19.57 0.35
N THR A 117 -6.08 -20.72 1.02
CA THR A 117 -7.31 -21.24 1.66
C THR A 117 -7.57 -20.56 3.00
N HIS A 118 -6.54 -20.50 3.85
CA HIS A 118 -6.59 -19.91 5.21
C HIS A 118 -5.57 -18.78 5.41
N LEU A 119 -4.82 -18.42 4.38
CA LEU A 119 -3.73 -17.47 4.44
C LEU A 119 -3.87 -16.40 3.35
N ALA A 120 -3.73 -15.14 3.72
CA ALA A 120 -3.49 -14.06 2.78
C ALA A 120 -2.22 -13.28 3.16
N ILE A 121 -1.35 -13.04 2.18
CA ILE A 121 -0.12 -12.28 2.37
C ILE A 121 -0.14 -11.07 1.45
N ASN A 122 0.18 -9.91 1.99
CA ASN A 122 0.46 -8.74 1.19
C ASN A 122 1.88 -8.26 1.46
N LEU A 123 2.63 -7.97 0.39
CA LEU A 123 4.02 -7.57 0.47
C LEU A 123 4.17 -6.10 0.14
N THR A 124 5.06 -5.44 0.83
CA THR A 124 5.50 -4.08 0.57
C THR A 124 7.00 -3.99 0.79
N SER A 125 7.62 -2.90 0.36
CA SER A 125 9.06 -2.68 0.56
C SER A 125 9.31 -1.37 1.30
N LEU A 126 10.43 -1.33 2.02
CA LEU A 126 10.98 -0.15 2.65
C LEU A 126 12.47 -0.05 2.33
N ASP A 127 12.85 0.98 1.60
CA ASP A 127 14.24 1.32 1.32
C ASP A 127 14.53 2.70 1.92
N MET A 128 15.30 2.72 3.01
CA MET A 128 15.63 3.95 3.76
C MET A 128 16.62 4.84 3.02
N THR A 129 17.23 4.37 1.95
CA THR A 129 18.16 5.17 1.14
C THR A 129 17.43 6.07 0.13
N VAL A 130 16.14 5.84 -0.09
CA VAL A 130 15.31 6.64 -0.99
C VAL A 130 14.71 7.83 -0.25
N THR A 131 14.74 9.00 -0.85
CA THR A 131 14.31 10.28 -0.26
C THR A 131 12.81 10.33 0.08
N SER A 132 11.97 9.46 -0.48
CA SER A 132 10.51 9.46 -0.28
C SER A 132 10.02 8.34 0.66
N ASN A 133 10.58 8.28 1.87
CA ASN A 133 10.19 7.24 2.85
C ASN A 133 8.72 7.31 3.28
N SER A 134 8.11 8.51 3.28
CA SER A 134 6.71 8.69 3.66
C SER A 134 5.74 7.92 2.76
N GLN A 135 5.99 7.89 1.45
CA GLN A 135 5.13 7.14 0.51
C GLN A 135 5.22 5.62 0.74
N GLN A 136 6.41 5.11 1.08
CA GLN A 136 6.62 3.70 1.38
C GLN A 136 5.93 3.31 2.70
N ARG A 137 5.99 4.18 3.72
CA ARG A 137 5.26 4.03 4.98
C ARG A 137 3.75 3.98 4.74
N ASP A 138 3.22 4.92 3.98
CA ASP A 138 1.80 4.94 3.59
C ASP A 138 1.41 3.71 2.78
N ALA A 139 2.31 3.18 1.94
CA ALA A 139 2.08 1.95 1.20
C ALA A 139 1.92 0.74 2.14
N ALA A 140 2.73 0.63 3.20
CA ALA A 140 2.62 -0.44 4.19
C ALA A 140 1.27 -0.40 4.91
N HIS A 141 0.84 0.77 5.39
CA HIS A 141 -0.49 0.92 6.01
C HIS A 141 -1.64 0.62 5.04
N ARG A 142 -1.52 1.01 3.77
CA ARG A 142 -2.50 0.61 2.75
C ARG A 142 -2.58 -0.90 2.57
N LYS A 143 -1.44 -1.61 2.64
CA LYS A 143 -1.41 -3.07 2.54
C LYS A 143 -2.09 -3.76 3.72
N ILE A 144 -1.95 -3.23 4.94
CA ILE A 144 -2.73 -3.69 6.11
C ILE A 144 -4.23 -3.51 5.85
N ASN A 145 -4.66 -2.32 5.43
CA ASN A 145 -6.07 -2.04 5.15
C ASN A 145 -6.65 -2.93 4.03
N GLN A 146 -5.85 -3.29 3.03
CA GLN A 146 -6.25 -4.23 1.98
C GLN A 146 -6.48 -5.64 2.53
N LEU A 147 -5.63 -6.12 3.45
CA LEU A 147 -5.80 -7.40 4.12
C LEU A 147 -7.06 -7.42 4.99
N LEU A 148 -7.32 -6.34 5.75
CA LEU A 148 -8.54 -6.20 6.54
C LEU A 148 -9.79 -6.20 5.65
N ALA A 149 -9.77 -5.45 4.56
CA ALA A 149 -10.87 -5.43 3.59
C ALA A 149 -11.10 -6.80 2.94
N LEU A 150 -10.07 -7.62 2.76
CA LEU A 150 -10.19 -8.98 2.27
C LEU A 150 -10.91 -9.87 3.30
N ARG A 151 -10.56 -9.76 4.60
CA ARG A 151 -11.23 -10.48 5.70
C ARG A 151 -12.72 -10.12 5.79
N ASP A 152 -13.06 -8.82 5.63
CA ASP A 152 -14.42 -8.34 5.77
C ASP A 152 -15.35 -8.77 4.63
N ILE A 153 -14.80 -9.15 3.47
CA ILE A 153 -15.61 -9.57 2.31
C ILE A 153 -16.15 -11.00 2.49
N GLY A 154 -15.56 -11.80 3.37
CA GLY A 154 -16.03 -13.16 3.63
C GLY A 154 -16.12 -14.03 2.38
N ILE A 155 -15.25 -13.81 1.39
CA ILE A 155 -15.26 -14.55 0.13
C ILE A 155 -14.88 -16.00 0.41
N GLY A 156 -15.86 -16.80 0.74
CA GLY A 156 -15.89 -18.27 0.60
C GLY A 156 -14.92 -19.06 1.50
N HIS A 157 -13.89 -18.42 2.01
CA HIS A 157 -12.89 -19.00 2.88
C HIS A 157 -12.55 -17.96 3.96
N SER A 158 -12.79 -18.30 5.22
CA SER A 158 -12.28 -17.48 6.33
C SER A 158 -10.75 -17.51 6.22
N THR A 159 -10.16 -16.42 5.72
CA THR A 159 -8.70 -16.21 5.80
C THR A 159 -8.36 -16.04 7.28
N ASP A 160 -8.03 -17.15 7.94
CA ASP A 160 -7.79 -17.19 9.37
C ASP A 160 -6.48 -16.45 9.71
N LYS A 161 -5.57 -16.35 8.72
CA LYS A 161 -4.27 -15.74 8.90
C LYS A 161 -3.99 -14.66 7.85
N LEU A 162 -3.79 -13.44 8.32
CA LEU A 162 -3.39 -12.29 7.50
C LEU A 162 -1.95 -11.95 7.82
N VAL A 163 -1.11 -11.77 6.79
CA VAL A 163 0.31 -11.50 6.95
C VAL A 163 0.72 -10.27 6.12
N LEU A 164 1.32 -9.29 6.78
CA LEU A 164 2.06 -8.22 6.13
C LEU A 164 3.54 -8.58 6.07
N GLY A 165 4.10 -8.70 4.88
CA GLY A 165 5.54 -8.83 4.69
C GLY A 165 6.17 -7.49 4.32
N LEU A 166 7.19 -7.08 5.06
CA LEU A 166 8.01 -5.91 4.74
C LEU A 166 9.36 -6.37 4.20
N TRP A 167 9.59 -6.16 2.91
CA TRP A 167 10.87 -6.40 2.27
C TRP A 167 11.79 -5.19 2.43
N THR A 168 13.00 -5.42 2.91
CA THR A 168 14.05 -4.40 2.99
C THR A 168 15.25 -4.86 2.16
N PRO A 169 15.60 -4.13 1.09
CA PRO A 169 16.77 -4.50 0.28
C PRO A 169 18.06 -4.33 1.09
N ASP A 170 19.08 -5.14 0.77
CA ASP A 170 20.41 -4.98 1.37
C ASP A 170 21.00 -3.62 1.00
N ARG A 171 21.08 -2.72 1.96
CA ARG A 171 21.62 -1.37 1.85
C ARG A 171 22.38 -1.00 3.10
N LYS A 172 23.52 -0.36 2.94
CA LYS A 172 24.20 0.27 4.07
C LYS A 172 23.44 1.51 4.50
N LEU A 173 22.92 1.47 5.70
CA LEU A 173 22.22 2.60 6.32
C LEU A 173 23.23 3.44 7.12
N THR A 174 22.92 4.70 7.31
CA THR A 174 23.57 5.55 8.32
C THR A 174 22.91 5.33 9.67
N ASP A 175 23.57 5.64 10.77
CA ASP A 175 23.03 5.49 12.12
C ASP A 175 21.63 6.12 12.25
N GLN A 176 21.45 7.33 11.72
CA GLN A 176 20.15 8.02 11.71
C GLN A 176 19.08 7.27 10.91
N GLN A 177 19.46 6.62 9.80
CA GLN A 177 18.54 5.81 9.00
C GLN A 177 18.19 4.51 9.73
N GLU A 178 19.13 3.91 10.46
CA GLU A 178 18.89 2.72 11.28
C GLU A 178 17.93 3.03 12.42
N ASP A 179 18.12 4.13 13.15
CA ASP A 179 17.20 4.57 14.20
C ASP A 179 15.78 4.79 13.65
N THR A 180 15.68 5.47 12.52
CA THR A 180 14.39 5.74 11.87
C THR A 180 13.73 4.45 11.37
N PHE A 181 14.52 3.53 10.83
CA PHE A 181 14.07 2.22 10.38
C PHE A 181 13.53 1.38 11.55
N SER A 182 14.30 1.30 12.64
CA SER A 182 13.91 0.57 13.85
C SER A 182 12.60 1.12 14.46
N ALA A 183 12.50 2.43 14.58
CA ALA A 183 11.29 3.08 15.09
C ALA A 183 10.07 2.77 14.20
N TYR A 184 10.24 2.84 12.88
CA TYR A 184 9.16 2.60 11.93
C TYR A 184 8.73 1.12 11.88
N THR A 185 9.66 0.18 11.86
CA THR A 185 9.34 -1.26 11.86
C THR A 185 8.60 -1.66 13.13
N THR A 186 9.00 -1.10 14.29
CA THR A 186 8.30 -1.30 15.58
C THR A 186 6.88 -0.72 15.53
N GLU A 187 6.70 0.49 15.01
CA GLU A 187 5.39 1.11 14.83
C GLU A 187 4.48 0.27 13.93
N LEU A 188 5.03 -0.22 12.82
CA LEU A 188 4.28 -1.01 11.84
C LEU A 188 3.88 -2.38 12.39
N GLU A 189 4.78 -3.06 13.10
CA GLU A 189 4.50 -4.32 13.79
C GLU A 189 3.38 -4.16 14.80
N PHE A 190 3.47 -3.12 15.65
CA PHE A 190 2.42 -2.81 16.60
C PHE A 190 1.08 -2.49 15.93
N ALA A 191 1.09 -1.69 14.86
CA ALA A 191 -0.13 -1.33 14.12
C ALA A 191 -0.78 -2.55 13.45
N ALA A 192 0.01 -3.45 12.88
CA ALA A 192 -0.46 -4.70 12.28
C ALA A 192 -1.04 -5.63 13.36
N GLY A 193 -0.30 -5.88 14.45
CA GLY A 193 -0.71 -6.75 15.54
C GLY A 193 -2.01 -6.29 16.21
N LYS A 194 -2.21 -4.98 16.38
CA LYS A 194 -3.42 -4.39 16.96
C LYS A 194 -4.70 -4.76 16.19
N VAL A 195 -4.58 -5.02 14.90
CA VAL A 195 -5.72 -5.37 14.03
C VAL A 195 -5.74 -6.85 13.61
N GLY A 196 -4.89 -7.68 14.23
CA GLY A 196 -4.82 -9.11 13.97
C GLY A 196 -4.19 -9.45 12.62
N VAL A 197 -3.20 -8.67 12.19
CA VAL A 197 -2.35 -8.93 11.03
C VAL A 197 -0.96 -9.29 11.54
N ASP A 198 -0.46 -10.48 11.21
CA ASP A 198 0.92 -10.88 11.52
C ASP A 198 1.89 -10.04 10.70
N TYR A 199 3.03 -9.71 11.28
CA TYR A 199 4.09 -8.96 10.63
C TYR A 199 5.34 -9.82 10.44
N ILE A 200 5.92 -9.78 9.26
CA ILE A 200 7.18 -10.46 8.94
C ILE A 200 8.12 -9.47 8.26
N LEU A 201 9.26 -9.21 8.89
CA LEU A 201 10.36 -8.47 8.30
C LEU A 201 11.22 -9.43 7.45
N ALA A 202 11.35 -9.13 6.17
CA ALA A 202 12.23 -9.82 5.25
C ALA A 202 13.48 -8.97 5.02
N ASP A 203 14.55 -9.31 5.71
CA ASP A 203 15.83 -8.60 5.64
C ASP A 203 16.66 -9.08 4.47
N GLY A 204 16.95 -8.19 3.52
CA GLY A 204 17.78 -8.50 2.36
C GLY A 204 19.26 -8.73 2.67
N SER A 205 19.73 -8.33 3.85
CA SER A 205 21.14 -8.53 4.26
C SER A 205 21.51 -10.02 4.41
N ILE A 206 20.53 -10.87 4.74
CA ILE A 206 20.74 -12.33 4.82
C ILE A 206 20.63 -13.03 3.47
N GLY A 207 20.31 -12.29 2.41
CA GLY A 207 20.10 -12.82 1.08
C GLY A 207 18.63 -13.03 0.74
N GLU A 208 18.28 -12.72 -0.51
CA GLU A 208 16.91 -12.72 -1.01
C GLU A 208 16.19 -14.07 -0.84
N SER A 209 16.88 -15.17 -1.15
CA SER A 209 16.29 -16.51 -1.03
C SER A 209 16.04 -16.91 0.42
N GLU A 210 16.93 -16.56 1.34
CA GLU A 210 16.79 -16.85 2.76
C GLU A 210 15.66 -16.01 3.37
N ALA A 211 15.61 -14.73 3.04
CA ALA A 211 14.53 -13.84 3.44
C ALA A 211 13.15 -14.26 2.90
N ALA A 212 13.10 -14.95 1.76
CA ALA A 212 11.87 -15.47 1.16
C ALA A 212 11.33 -16.75 1.83
N MET A 213 12.20 -17.53 2.50
CA MET A 213 11.84 -18.82 3.09
C MET A 213 10.70 -18.79 4.09
N PRO A 214 10.58 -17.81 5.04
CA PRO A 214 9.46 -17.77 5.95
C PRO A 214 8.11 -17.69 5.23
N PHE A 215 8.02 -16.89 4.17
CA PHE A 215 6.80 -16.76 3.35
C PHE A 215 6.50 -18.05 2.59
N ALA A 216 7.52 -18.64 1.95
CA ALA A 216 7.35 -19.89 1.22
C ALA A 216 6.86 -21.04 2.13
N LYS A 217 7.40 -21.15 3.36
CA LYS A 217 6.94 -22.13 4.36
C LYS A 217 5.48 -21.91 4.74
N LEU A 218 5.06 -20.67 5.01
CA LEU A 218 3.66 -20.35 5.32
C LEU A 218 2.74 -20.73 4.17
N ILE A 219 3.12 -20.38 2.94
CA ILE A 219 2.33 -20.67 1.74
C ILE A 219 2.21 -22.18 1.50
N LEU A 220 3.29 -22.93 1.67
CA LEU A 220 3.28 -24.38 1.50
C LEU A 220 2.49 -25.10 2.59
N ALA A 221 2.41 -24.52 3.80
CA ALA A 221 1.60 -25.06 4.89
C ALA A 221 0.09 -24.78 4.71
N ASP A 222 -0.30 -23.76 3.93
CA ASP A 222 -1.69 -23.40 3.61
C ASP A 222 -2.25 -24.18 2.40
N ALA A 223 -1.47 -25.02 1.80
CA ALA A 223 -1.75 -25.66 0.50
C ALA A 223 -2.51 -26.97 0.59
#